data_49d1b0212c506b0360327f3745d13db4
#
_entry.id   49d1b0212c506b0360327f3745d13db4
#
_cell.length_a   1.000
_cell.length_b   1.000
_cell.length_c   1.000
_cell.angle_alpha   90.00
_cell.angle_beta   90.00
_cell.angle_gamma   90.00
#
_symmetry.space_group_name_H-M   'P 1'
#
loop_
_entity.id
_entity.type
_entity.pdbx_description
1 polymer ?
#
loop_
_entity_poly.entity_id
_entity_poly.type
_entity_poly.pdbx_seq_one_letter_code
_entity_poly.pdbx_strand_id
1 'polypeptide(L)'
;MPPISDSQRAARIEAVQEHFEIENTHDLDAVMDTFGTTCSFLANNELHEGREAVRAFYGEFFRGFPDLRFDIKCLHVGDEAIPVEMVLSGTHSGPWFGMPPTGRRFELPACAVFIFDENDKIAGERGYFDSALLLRQLGLLPQAG
;
A
#
# COMPACT_ATOMS: atom_id res chain seq x y z
N MET A 1 17.06 -4.10 -19.93
CA MET A 1 17.73 -3.93 -18.62
C MET A 1 18.53 -5.17 -18.31
N PRO A 2 19.78 -5.04 -17.92
CA PRO A 2 20.52 -6.20 -17.43
C PRO A 2 19.86 -6.71 -16.13
N PRO A 3 19.92 -8.02 -15.86
CA PRO A 3 19.39 -8.55 -14.62
C PRO A 3 20.12 -7.97 -13.40
N ILE A 4 19.40 -7.79 -12.31
CA ILE A 4 19.99 -7.33 -11.05
C ILE A 4 20.83 -8.46 -10.41
N SER A 5 21.81 -8.07 -9.59
CA SER A 5 22.61 -9.03 -8.85
C SER A 5 21.81 -9.71 -7.72
N ASP A 6 22.31 -10.83 -7.23
CA ASP A 6 21.67 -11.51 -6.10
C ASP A 6 21.64 -10.63 -4.84
N SER A 7 22.68 -9.82 -4.61
CA SER A 7 22.71 -8.89 -3.48
C SER A 7 21.68 -7.76 -3.62
N GLN A 8 21.47 -7.25 -4.83
CA GLN A 8 20.42 -6.26 -5.08
C GLN A 8 19.04 -6.87 -4.88
N ARG A 9 18.84 -8.10 -5.38
CA ARG A 9 17.58 -8.82 -5.19
C ARG A 9 17.26 -9.00 -3.70
N ALA A 10 18.25 -9.45 -2.92
CA ALA A 10 18.09 -9.63 -1.47
C ALA A 10 17.77 -8.31 -0.77
N ALA A 11 18.47 -7.22 -1.12
CA ALA A 11 18.24 -5.90 -0.54
C ALA A 11 16.82 -5.39 -0.83
N ARG A 12 16.33 -5.58 -2.05
CA ARG A 12 14.96 -5.16 -2.44
C ARG A 12 13.88 -5.97 -1.74
N ILE A 13 14.07 -7.28 -1.61
CA ILE A 13 13.15 -8.15 -0.84
C ILE A 13 13.07 -7.68 0.61
N GLU A 14 14.22 -7.45 1.24
CA GLU A 14 14.27 -6.96 2.62
C GLU A 14 13.57 -5.60 2.77
N ALA A 15 13.80 -4.68 1.82
CA ALA A 15 13.15 -3.37 1.84
C ALA A 15 11.62 -3.47 1.78
N VAL A 16 11.09 -4.37 0.96
CA VAL A 16 9.64 -4.59 0.86
C VAL A 16 9.08 -5.22 2.13
N GLN A 17 9.75 -6.23 2.68
CA GLN A 17 9.33 -6.88 3.93
C GLN A 17 9.33 -5.88 5.09
N GLU A 18 10.37 -5.09 5.23
CA GLU A 18 10.48 -4.04 6.25
C GLU A 18 9.38 -2.99 6.07
N HIS A 19 9.11 -2.59 4.82
CA HIS A 19 8.05 -1.63 4.52
C HIS A 19 6.70 -2.09 5.08
N PHE A 20 6.31 -3.34 4.84
CA PHE A 20 5.04 -3.87 5.34
C PHE A 20 5.00 -4.03 6.86
N GLU A 21 6.11 -4.43 7.48
CA GLU A 21 6.19 -4.49 8.94
C GLU A 21 5.96 -3.12 9.56
N ILE A 22 6.59 -2.07 8.99
CA ILE A 22 6.44 -0.70 9.44
C ILE A 22 5.04 -0.16 9.15
N GLU A 23 4.50 -0.46 7.97
CA GLU A 23 3.15 -0.04 7.56
C GLU A 23 2.08 -0.54 8.54
N ASN A 24 2.21 -1.77 9.03
CA ASN A 24 1.31 -2.35 10.02
C ASN A 24 1.41 -1.69 11.41
N THR A 25 2.45 -0.89 11.69
CA THR A 25 2.53 -0.10 12.92
C THR A 25 1.72 1.19 12.87
N HIS A 26 1.34 1.66 11.69
CA HIS A 26 0.70 2.95 11.41
C HIS A 26 1.56 4.17 11.80
N ASP A 27 2.84 3.99 12.01
CA ASP A 27 3.80 5.09 12.20
C ASP A 27 4.08 5.74 10.85
N LEU A 28 3.39 6.83 10.56
CA LEU A 28 3.42 7.48 9.26
C LEU A 28 4.81 8.00 8.90
N ASP A 29 5.55 8.53 9.86
CA ASP A 29 6.92 8.98 9.64
C ASP A 29 7.83 7.81 9.27
N ALA A 30 7.72 6.70 9.98
CA ALA A 30 8.47 5.49 9.71
C ALA A 30 8.11 4.90 8.33
N VAL A 31 6.82 4.90 7.96
CA VAL A 31 6.38 4.46 6.62
C VAL A 31 7.06 5.31 5.54
N MET A 32 7.05 6.63 5.70
CA MET A 32 7.67 7.53 4.72
C MET A 32 9.18 7.33 4.61
N ASP A 33 9.84 6.96 5.70
CA ASP A 33 11.28 6.69 5.71
C ASP A 33 11.67 5.40 4.96
N THR A 34 10.72 4.53 4.65
CA THR A 34 10.96 3.34 3.81
C THR A 34 11.17 3.69 2.33
N PHE A 35 10.71 4.86 1.88
CA PHE A 35 10.90 5.32 0.51
C PHE A 35 12.25 6.02 0.35
N GLY A 36 12.81 5.91 -0.86
CA GLY A 36 13.99 6.67 -1.24
C GLY A 36 13.68 8.14 -1.51
N THR A 37 14.57 8.81 -2.21
CA THR A 37 14.43 10.23 -2.57
C THR A 37 13.23 10.44 -3.49
N THR A 38 13.06 9.57 -4.48
CA THR A 38 11.87 9.54 -5.33
C THR A 38 10.78 8.77 -4.62
N CYS A 39 9.56 9.32 -4.62
CA CYS A 39 8.43 8.71 -3.92
C CYS A 39 7.15 8.92 -4.71
N SER A 40 6.48 7.83 -5.05
CA SER A 40 5.17 7.86 -5.71
C SER A 40 4.30 6.70 -5.23
N PHE A 41 2.99 6.91 -5.27
CA PHE A 41 2.01 5.87 -5.00
C PHE A 41 0.89 5.96 -6.04
N LEU A 42 0.72 4.90 -6.81
CA LEU A 42 -0.41 4.74 -7.72
C LEU A 42 -1.46 3.88 -7.02
N ALA A 43 -2.61 4.46 -6.71
CA ALA A 43 -3.75 3.73 -6.12
C ALA A 43 -4.78 3.49 -7.22
N ASN A 44 -4.87 2.25 -7.72
CA ASN A 44 -5.63 1.89 -8.91
C ASN A 44 -5.19 2.74 -10.12
N ASN A 45 -5.89 3.82 -10.43
CA ASN A 45 -5.53 4.73 -11.53
C ASN A 45 -5.24 6.16 -11.06
N GLU A 46 -5.11 6.37 -9.75
CA GLU A 46 -4.88 7.69 -9.17
C GLU A 46 -3.44 7.81 -8.68
N LEU A 47 -2.66 8.68 -9.31
CA LEU A 47 -1.25 8.86 -8.99
C LEU A 47 -1.06 9.94 -7.93
N HIS A 48 -0.37 9.57 -6.84
CA HIS A 48 0.12 10.49 -5.82
C HIS A 48 1.63 10.59 -5.99
N GLU A 49 2.12 11.78 -6.30
CA GLU A 49 3.52 11.99 -6.64
C GLU A 49 4.18 12.94 -5.66
N GLY A 50 5.35 12.52 -5.15
CA GLY A 50 6.10 13.25 -4.14
C GLY A 50 5.74 12.82 -2.71
N ARG A 51 6.68 13.06 -1.79
CA ARG A 51 6.56 12.60 -0.39
C ARG A 51 5.34 13.16 0.31
N GLU A 52 5.03 14.43 0.09
CA GLU A 52 3.88 15.09 0.72
C GLU A 52 2.56 14.45 0.29
N ALA A 53 2.38 14.22 -1.02
CA ALA A 53 1.17 13.60 -1.55
C ALA A 53 1.01 12.16 -1.09
N VAL A 54 2.10 11.37 -1.10
CA VAL A 54 2.10 9.98 -0.64
C VAL A 54 1.79 9.91 0.87
N ARG A 55 2.41 10.79 1.66
CA ARG A 55 2.13 10.88 3.09
C ARG A 55 0.66 11.19 3.39
N ALA A 56 0.08 12.14 2.66
CA ALA A 56 -1.32 12.51 2.81
C ALA A 56 -2.25 11.34 2.48
N PHE A 57 -1.92 10.58 1.43
CA PHE A 57 -2.68 9.40 1.04
C PHE A 57 -2.67 8.31 2.14
N TYR A 58 -1.51 7.97 2.67
CA TYR A 58 -1.41 7.03 3.79
C TYR A 58 -2.16 7.53 5.02
N GLY A 59 -2.04 8.83 5.31
CA GLY A 59 -2.72 9.45 6.45
C GLY A 59 -4.23 9.31 6.40
N GLU A 60 -4.83 9.41 5.22
CA GLU A 60 -6.28 9.21 5.05
C GLU A 60 -6.68 7.78 5.39
N PHE A 61 -5.92 6.78 4.92
CA PHE A 61 -6.21 5.39 5.22
C PHE A 61 -6.03 5.06 6.71
N PHE A 62 -4.97 5.51 7.31
CA PHE A 62 -4.73 5.25 8.75
C PHE A 62 -5.74 5.96 9.64
N ARG A 63 -6.22 7.13 9.23
CA ARG A 63 -7.27 7.85 9.96
C ARG A 63 -8.62 7.16 9.83
N GLY A 64 -8.98 6.76 8.63
CA GLY A 64 -10.24 6.08 8.35
C GLY A 64 -10.32 4.69 8.95
N PHE A 65 -9.18 3.98 8.96
CA PHE A 65 -9.08 2.59 9.39
C PHE A 65 -7.93 2.43 10.40
N PRO A 66 -8.15 2.80 11.67
CA PRO A 66 -7.09 2.71 12.70
C PRO A 66 -6.56 1.29 12.93
N ASP A 67 -7.31 0.28 12.52
CA ASP A 67 -6.92 -1.15 12.57
C ASP A 67 -6.53 -1.70 11.19
N LEU A 68 -6.22 -0.83 10.21
CA LEU A 68 -5.81 -1.27 8.87
C LEU A 68 -4.65 -2.26 8.97
N ARG A 69 -4.81 -3.40 8.30
CA ARG A 69 -3.81 -4.46 8.31
C ARG A 69 -3.51 -4.92 6.90
N PHE A 70 -2.23 -5.07 6.65
CA PHE A 70 -1.66 -5.62 5.42
C PHE A 70 -1.16 -7.03 5.75
N ASP A 71 -1.88 -8.04 5.27
CA ASP A 71 -1.52 -9.45 5.49
C ASP A 71 -0.93 -10.04 4.22
N ILE A 72 0.39 -10.20 4.20
CA ILE A 72 1.14 -10.61 3.01
C ILE A 72 0.93 -12.09 2.76
N LYS A 73 0.52 -12.44 1.55
CA LYS A 73 0.27 -13.83 1.14
C LYS A 73 1.37 -14.39 0.25
N CYS A 74 1.84 -13.61 -0.72
CA CYS A 74 2.85 -14.06 -1.66
C CYS A 74 3.66 -12.88 -2.19
N LEU A 75 4.97 -13.02 -2.20
CA LEU A 75 5.88 -12.02 -2.73
C LEU A 75 6.56 -12.62 -3.97
N HIS A 76 6.40 -11.94 -5.10
CA HIS A 76 7.00 -12.33 -6.38
C HIS A 76 8.21 -11.46 -6.65
N VAL A 77 9.30 -12.05 -7.11
CA VAL A 77 10.55 -11.30 -7.31
C VAL A 77 10.89 -11.22 -8.78
N GLY A 78 10.79 -10.03 -9.34
CA GLY A 78 11.24 -9.70 -10.68
C GLY A 78 12.47 -8.79 -10.66
N ASP A 79 13.12 -8.64 -11.80
CA ASP A 79 14.30 -7.77 -11.92
C ASP A 79 13.94 -6.28 -11.92
N GLU A 80 12.75 -5.93 -12.37
CA GLU A 80 12.29 -4.53 -12.44
C GLU A 80 11.40 -4.14 -11.28
N ALA A 81 10.67 -5.10 -10.71
CA ALA A 81 9.66 -4.83 -9.69
C ALA A 81 9.43 -6.06 -8.82
N ILE A 82 8.84 -5.83 -7.64
CA ILE A 82 8.39 -6.88 -6.73
C ILE A 82 6.89 -6.75 -6.52
N PRO A 83 6.07 -7.55 -7.21
CA PRO A 83 4.64 -7.67 -6.92
C PRO A 83 4.40 -8.45 -5.63
N VAL A 84 3.45 -7.97 -4.82
CA VAL A 84 3.07 -8.61 -3.55
C VAL A 84 1.57 -8.78 -3.52
N GLU A 85 1.12 -10.02 -3.35
CA GLU A 85 -0.30 -10.32 -3.11
C GLU A 85 -0.56 -10.31 -1.61
N MET A 86 -1.65 -9.69 -1.20
CA MET A 86 -2.00 -9.50 0.20
C MET A 86 -3.50 -9.50 0.42
N VAL A 87 -3.90 -9.58 1.68
CA VAL A 87 -5.27 -9.29 2.11
C VAL A 87 -5.22 -8.00 2.92
N LEU A 88 -5.99 -7.01 2.50
CA LEU A 88 -6.24 -5.79 3.26
C LEU A 88 -7.49 -5.97 4.11
N SER A 89 -7.45 -5.49 5.33
CA SER A 89 -8.61 -5.48 6.21
C SER A 89 -8.59 -4.26 7.11
N GLY A 90 -9.76 -3.85 7.56
CA GLY A 90 -9.90 -2.74 8.49
C GLY A 90 -11.34 -2.42 8.80
N THR A 91 -11.55 -1.62 9.84
CA THR A 91 -12.86 -1.12 10.26
C THR A 91 -12.92 0.38 10.02
N HIS A 92 -13.95 0.82 9.31
CA HIS A 92 -14.18 2.24 8.99
C HIS A 92 -14.70 2.96 10.24
N SER A 93 -13.80 3.31 11.14
CA SER A 93 -14.12 3.94 12.43
C SER A 93 -13.70 5.40 12.53
N GLY A 94 -13.00 5.94 11.53
CA GLY A 94 -12.66 7.35 11.42
C GLY A 94 -13.09 7.94 10.08
N PRO A 95 -12.99 9.28 9.92
CA PRO A 95 -13.27 9.90 8.63
C PRO A 95 -12.26 9.45 7.57
N TRP A 96 -12.75 9.18 6.37
CA TRP A 96 -11.93 8.72 5.26
C TRP A 96 -12.33 9.48 3.99
N PHE A 97 -11.41 10.28 3.45
CA PHE A 97 -11.64 11.16 2.30
C PHE A 97 -12.97 11.95 2.42
N GLY A 98 -13.22 12.54 3.60
CA GLY A 98 -14.41 13.31 3.87
C GLY A 98 -15.67 12.50 4.15
N MET A 99 -15.64 11.17 4.04
CA MET A 99 -16.76 10.30 4.36
C MET A 99 -16.81 10.02 5.86
N PRO A 100 -17.98 10.20 6.52
CA PRO A 100 -18.12 9.84 7.93
C PRO A 100 -17.93 8.34 8.15
N PRO A 101 -17.45 7.93 9.33
CA PRO A 101 -17.26 6.51 9.63
C PRO A 101 -18.57 5.72 9.57
N THR A 102 -18.53 4.55 8.94
CA THR A 102 -19.68 3.65 8.83
C THR A 102 -19.72 2.60 9.94
N GLY A 103 -18.59 2.39 10.63
CA GLY A 103 -18.43 1.33 11.62
C GLY A 103 -18.31 -0.07 11.01
N ARG A 104 -18.32 -0.18 9.69
CA ARG A 104 -18.28 -1.47 9.00
C ARG A 104 -16.84 -1.91 8.73
N ARG A 105 -16.65 -3.23 8.66
CA ARG A 105 -15.38 -3.87 8.40
C ARG A 105 -15.29 -4.29 6.93
N PHE A 106 -14.11 -4.11 6.33
CA PHE A 106 -13.81 -4.68 5.03
C PHE A 106 -12.66 -5.69 5.14
N GLU A 107 -12.66 -6.61 4.20
CA GLU A 107 -11.54 -7.54 3.96
C GLU A 107 -11.56 -7.91 2.49
N LEU A 108 -10.44 -7.68 1.78
CA LEU A 108 -10.37 -7.94 0.34
C LEU A 108 -8.94 -8.22 -0.10
N PRO A 109 -8.78 -8.96 -1.22
CA PRO A 109 -7.46 -9.16 -1.80
C PRO A 109 -6.97 -7.89 -2.47
N ALA A 110 -5.66 -7.67 -2.40
CA ALA A 110 -4.99 -6.55 -3.06
C ALA A 110 -3.63 -7.00 -3.58
N CYS A 111 -3.09 -6.23 -4.50
CA CYS A 111 -1.73 -6.41 -5.01
C CYS A 111 -1.02 -5.05 -4.98
N ALA A 112 0.19 -5.04 -4.45
CA ALA A 112 1.08 -3.89 -4.52
C ALA A 112 2.31 -4.27 -5.34
N VAL A 113 2.72 -3.40 -6.26
CA VAL A 113 3.92 -3.58 -7.07
C VAL A 113 4.93 -2.52 -6.68
N PHE A 114 6.07 -2.96 -6.13
CA PHE A 114 7.13 -2.06 -5.69
C PHE A 114 8.15 -1.86 -6.79
N ILE A 115 8.52 -0.61 -7.04
CA ILE A 115 9.59 -0.22 -7.96
C ILE A 115 10.72 0.45 -7.17
N PHE A 116 11.94 0.36 -7.69
CA PHE A 116 13.16 0.72 -6.96
C PHE A 116 13.99 1.75 -7.73
N ASP A 117 14.76 2.54 -6.99
CA ASP A 117 15.74 3.45 -7.56
C ASP A 117 17.12 2.76 -7.74
N GLU A 118 18.11 3.52 -8.20
CA GLU A 118 19.47 3.02 -8.43
C GLU A 118 20.21 2.59 -7.15
N ASN A 119 19.70 2.96 -5.98
CA ASN A 119 20.25 2.59 -4.67
C ASN A 119 19.45 1.45 -4.01
N ASP A 120 18.60 0.76 -4.76
CA ASP A 120 17.72 -0.33 -4.29
C ASP A 120 16.74 0.10 -3.20
N LYS A 121 16.42 1.40 -3.15
CA LYS A 121 15.38 1.95 -2.29
C LYS A 121 14.04 1.94 -3.01
N ILE A 122 12.96 1.83 -2.25
CA ILE A 122 11.61 1.91 -2.82
C ILE A 122 11.40 3.31 -3.40
N ALA A 123 11.19 3.38 -4.71
CA ALA A 123 10.92 4.63 -5.43
C ALA A 123 9.42 4.83 -5.67
N GLY A 124 8.66 3.76 -5.63
CA GLY A 124 7.22 3.83 -5.85
C GLY A 124 6.51 2.54 -5.50
N GLU A 125 5.23 2.68 -5.26
CA GLU A 125 4.31 1.57 -4.99
C GLU A 125 3.09 1.74 -5.90
N ARG A 126 2.64 0.64 -6.49
CA ARG A 126 1.42 0.60 -7.30
C ARG A 126 0.45 -0.35 -6.64
N GLY A 127 -0.58 0.19 -6.02
CA GLY A 127 -1.61 -0.58 -5.33
C GLY A 127 -2.82 -0.82 -6.21
N TYR A 128 -3.27 -2.06 -6.29
CA TYR A 128 -4.44 -2.48 -7.05
C TYR A 128 -5.38 -3.24 -6.15
N PHE A 129 -6.60 -2.78 -6.05
CA PHE A 129 -7.66 -3.43 -5.28
C PHE A 129 -9.02 -3.06 -5.86
N ASP A 130 -10.02 -3.88 -5.56
CA ASP A 130 -11.38 -3.64 -6.01
C ASP A 130 -12.05 -2.59 -5.11
N SER A 131 -12.02 -1.34 -5.56
CA SER A 131 -12.62 -0.22 -4.80
C SER A 131 -14.14 -0.33 -4.71
N ALA A 132 -14.81 -0.92 -5.71
CA ALA A 132 -16.25 -1.15 -5.64
C ALA A 132 -16.60 -2.16 -4.55
N LEU A 133 -15.81 -3.24 -4.44
CA LEU A 133 -15.98 -4.23 -3.36
C LEU A 133 -15.75 -3.59 -1.99
N LEU A 134 -14.70 -2.78 -1.85
CA LEU A 134 -14.44 -2.03 -0.62
C LEU A 134 -15.64 -1.18 -0.24
N LEU A 135 -16.15 -0.36 -1.14
CA LEU A 135 -17.27 0.52 -0.88
C LEU A 135 -18.58 -0.24 -0.57
N ARG A 136 -18.79 -1.39 -1.22
CA ARG A 136 -19.95 -2.25 -0.89
C ARG A 136 -19.84 -2.82 0.51
N GLN A 137 -18.67 -3.32 0.90
CA GLN A 137 -18.45 -3.84 2.25
C GLN A 137 -18.65 -2.77 3.32
N LEU A 138 -18.30 -1.52 3.02
CA LEU A 138 -18.52 -0.38 3.91
C LEU A 138 -19.97 0.15 3.88
N GLY A 139 -20.81 -0.38 2.99
CA GLY A 139 -22.20 0.09 2.85
C GLY A 139 -22.32 1.41 2.10
N LEU A 140 -21.30 1.81 1.35
CA LEU A 140 -21.26 3.08 0.60
C LEU A 140 -21.65 2.91 -0.87
N LEU A 141 -21.83 1.68 -1.33
CA LEU A 141 -22.42 1.33 -2.63
C LEU A 141 -23.47 0.24 -2.44
N PRO A 142 -24.49 0.17 -3.34
CA PRO A 142 -25.45 -0.93 -3.31
C PRO A 142 -24.78 -2.28 -3.46
N GLN A 143 -25.34 -3.30 -2.79
CA GLN A 143 -24.90 -4.69 -2.99
C GLN A 143 -25.19 -5.13 -4.44
N ALA A 144 -24.34 -6.00 -4.98
CA ALA A 144 -24.58 -6.62 -6.28
C ALA A 144 -25.83 -7.48 -6.18
N GLY A 145 -26.80 -7.21 -7.06
CA GLY A 145 -28.09 -7.91 -7.11
C GLY A 145 -27.96 -9.34 -7.62
#